data_5f915c0292cdf01e033d0bd0d5a27c32
#
_entry.id   5f915c0292cdf01e033d0bd0d5a27c32
#
_cell.length_a   1.000
_cell.length_b   1.000
_cell.length_c   1.000
_cell.angle_alpha   90.00
_cell.angle_beta   90.00
_cell.angle_gamma   90.00
#
_symmetry.space_group_name_H-M   'P 1'
#
loop_
_entity.id
_entity.type
_entity.pdbx_description
1 polymer ?
#
loop_
_entity_poly.entity_id
_entity_poly.type
_entity_poly.pdbx_seq_one_letter_code
_entity_poly.pdbx_strand_id
1 'polypeptide(L)'
;MRWPSVATLAGLRMGVRCDRSGTVAVDFQTAGGGRMNGLAYGVAKADGGLFPSVMSNRYFLQDASFLVGLSADDQRLLERLYGALASPVWQLYLGRKGYVPSVPPYLSDGLVHRDLVPALAGYPWADRADATVRVVLEETDPLGAEPRMDQPVDYERRRFGRRYVRIEMLSGPRTLLGGGARVSEPDTP
;
A
#
# COMPACT_ATOMS: atom_id res chain seq x y z
N MET A 1 18.05 8.41 -18.45
CA MET A 1 18.13 7.56 -17.24
C MET A 1 17.31 6.30 -17.48
N ARG A 2 17.91 5.11 -17.38
CA ARG A 2 17.18 3.85 -17.63
C ARG A 2 16.45 3.44 -16.35
N TRP A 3 15.16 3.16 -16.44
CA TRP A 3 14.37 2.64 -15.31
C TRP A 3 14.78 1.21 -14.95
N PRO A 4 14.65 0.81 -13.67
CA PRO A 4 14.89 -0.57 -13.27
C PRO A 4 13.93 -1.51 -14.01
N SER A 5 14.40 -2.72 -14.30
CA SER A 5 13.56 -3.76 -14.90
C SER A 5 12.53 -4.26 -13.88
N VAL A 6 11.46 -4.89 -14.37
CA VAL A 6 10.47 -5.55 -13.50
C VAL A 6 11.13 -6.57 -12.58
N ALA A 7 12.11 -7.33 -13.11
CA ALA A 7 12.86 -8.28 -12.31
C ALA A 7 13.66 -7.63 -11.16
N THR A 8 14.22 -6.44 -11.40
CA THR A 8 14.91 -5.66 -10.35
C THR A 8 13.94 -5.21 -9.26
N LEU A 9 12.74 -4.74 -9.65
CA LEU A 9 11.70 -4.35 -8.70
C LEU A 9 11.11 -5.54 -7.94
N ALA A 10 10.99 -6.69 -8.61
CA ALA A 10 10.53 -7.94 -7.98
C ALA A 10 11.51 -8.49 -6.93
N GLY A 11 12.76 -8.03 -6.92
CA GLY A 11 13.75 -8.35 -5.89
C GLY A 11 13.67 -7.50 -4.63
N LEU A 12 12.80 -6.47 -4.61
CA LEU A 12 12.54 -5.68 -3.40
C LEU A 12 11.78 -6.54 -2.38
N ARG A 13 12.13 -6.37 -1.10
CA ARG A 13 11.31 -6.89 0.00
C ARG A 13 10.35 -5.82 0.48
N MET A 14 9.08 -6.17 0.57
CA MET A 14 8.03 -5.26 1.00
C MET A 14 7.47 -5.66 2.36
N GLY A 15 7.21 -4.67 3.20
CA GLY A 15 6.44 -4.82 4.43
C GLY A 15 5.31 -3.80 4.48
N VAL A 16 4.16 -4.21 4.98
CA VAL A 16 2.98 -3.36 5.08
C VAL A 16 2.43 -3.41 6.50
N ARG A 17 2.46 -2.28 7.20
CA ARG A 17 1.78 -2.10 8.49
C ARG A 17 0.38 -1.55 8.23
N CYS A 18 -0.63 -2.22 8.77
CA CYS A 18 -2.02 -1.84 8.61
C CYS A 18 -2.45 -0.95 9.78
N ASP A 19 -2.29 0.36 9.67
CA ASP A 19 -2.64 1.33 10.73
C ASP A 19 -4.17 1.46 10.88
N ARG A 20 -4.91 1.43 9.76
CA ARG A 20 -6.36 1.30 9.71
C ARG A 20 -6.75 0.36 8.57
N SER A 21 -7.54 -0.66 8.87
CA SER A 21 -8.00 -1.63 7.86
C SER A 21 -8.99 -1.01 6.86
N GLY A 22 -9.66 0.06 7.24
CA GLY A 22 -10.73 0.66 6.46
C GLY A 22 -12.01 -0.18 6.45
N THR A 23 -12.99 0.29 5.69
CA THR A 23 -14.27 -0.36 5.47
C THR A 23 -14.43 -0.70 4.00
N VAL A 24 -14.92 -1.91 3.68
CA VAL A 24 -15.22 -2.28 2.30
C VAL A 24 -16.46 -1.54 1.84
N ALA A 25 -16.31 -0.75 0.79
CA ALA A 25 -17.41 -0.07 0.12
C ALA A 25 -17.58 -0.58 -1.31
N VAL A 26 -18.72 -0.32 -1.91
CA VAL A 26 -19.09 -0.78 -3.25
C VAL A 26 -19.43 0.42 -4.11
N ASP A 27 -18.79 0.49 -5.27
CA ASP A 27 -19.10 1.42 -6.33
C ASP A 27 -19.77 0.67 -7.48
N PHE A 28 -21.01 1.06 -7.78
CA PHE A 28 -21.78 0.48 -8.88
C PHE A 28 -21.47 1.24 -10.16
N GLN A 29 -20.99 0.52 -11.17
CA GLN A 29 -20.58 1.07 -12.44
C GLN A 29 -21.27 0.40 -13.62
N THR A 30 -21.64 1.20 -14.60
CA THR A 30 -22.15 0.73 -15.90
C THR A 30 -21.14 1.08 -16.99
N ALA A 31 -20.81 0.12 -17.83
CA ALA A 31 -19.99 0.31 -19.02
C ALA A 31 -20.79 0.03 -20.28
N GLY A 32 -20.60 0.84 -21.33
CA GLY A 32 -21.38 0.75 -22.56
C GLY A 32 -22.79 1.37 -22.47
N GLY A 33 -23.67 0.99 -23.37
CA GLY A 33 -25.07 1.44 -23.38
C GLY A 33 -25.32 2.85 -23.90
N GLY A 34 -24.31 3.50 -24.48
CA GLY A 34 -24.41 4.85 -25.03
C GLY A 34 -24.42 4.88 -26.56
N ARG A 35 -24.56 6.10 -27.10
CA ARG A 35 -24.33 6.41 -28.50
C ARG A 35 -23.27 7.49 -28.60
N MET A 36 -22.31 7.31 -29.50
CA MET A 36 -21.31 8.30 -29.83
C MET A 36 -21.31 8.49 -31.35
N ASN A 37 -21.53 9.72 -31.82
CA ASN A 37 -21.66 10.06 -33.22
C ASN A 37 -22.75 9.25 -33.97
N GLY A 38 -23.89 8.98 -33.29
CA GLY A 38 -24.99 8.21 -33.85
C GLY A 38 -24.81 6.67 -33.81
N LEU A 39 -23.62 6.19 -33.50
CA LEU A 39 -23.31 4.76 -33.36
C LEU A 39 -23.49 4.29 -31.94
N ALA A 40 -24.18 3.16 -31.76
CA ALA A 40 -24.24 2.50 -30.47
C ALA A 40 -22.86 1.94 -30.11
N TYR A 41 -22.40 2.16 -28.88
CA TYR A 41 -21.21 1.52 -28.36
C TYR A 41 -21.54 0.60 -27.18
N GLY A 42 -20.81 -0.49 -27.06
CA GLY A 42 -21.02 -1.50 -26.03
C GLY A 42 -19.72 -2.14 -25.60
N VAL A 43 -19.83 -3.10 -24.71
CA VAL A 43 -18.69 -3.90 -24.25
C VAL A 43 -18.52 -5.10 -25.19
N ALA A 44 -17.31 -5.27 -25.73
CA ALA A 44 -16.99 -6.37 -26.63
C ALA A 44 -17.20 -7.74 -25.92
N LYS A 45 -17.88 -8.64 -26.64
CA LYS A 45 -18.01 -10.04 -26.24
C LYS A 45 -16.89 -10.87 -26.85
N ALA A 46 -16.69 -12.08 -26.33
CA ALA A 46 -15.71 -13.01 -26.88
C ALA A 46 -16.04 -13.50 -28.30
N ASP A 47 -17.32 -13.50 -28.68
CA ASP A 47 -17.81 -13.85 -30.02
C ASP A 47 -17.74 -12.69 -31.05
N GLY A 48 -17.16 -11.53 -30.64
CA GLY A 48 -17.08 -10.33 -31.47
C GLY A 48 -18.33 -9.45 -31.45
N GLY A 49 -19.41 -9.88 -30.81
CA GLY A 49 -20.61 -9.08 -30.61
C GLY A 49 -20.42 -8.01 -29.54
N LEU A 50 -21.47 -7.22 -29.28
CA LEU A 50 -21.46 -6.18 -28.24
C LEU A 50 -22.59 -6.40 -27.24
N PHE A 51 -22.26 -6.26 -25.95
CA PHE A 51 -23.27 -6.03 -24.92
C PHE A 51 -23.71 -4.58 -24.94
N PRO A 52 -25.00 -4.25 -24.93
CA PRO A 52 -25.45 -2.86 -24.85
C PRO A 52 -24.88 -2.14 -23.64
N SER A 53 -24.96 -2.79 -22.50
CA SER A 53 -24.36 -2.31 -21.26
C SER A 53 -23.98 -3.48 -20.35
N VAL A 54 -22.94 -3.29 -19.55
CA VAL A 54 -22.52 -4.24 -18.52
C VAL A 54 -22.46 -3.50 -17.20
N MET A 55 -23.13 -4.03 -16.20
CA MET A 55 -23.11 -3.55 -14.83
C MET A 55 -22.03 -4.29 -14.04
N SER A 56 -21.34 -3.60 -13.17
CA SER A 56 -20.31 -4.19 -12.31
C SER A 56 -20.29 -3.54 -10.93
N ASN A 57 -20.25 -4.35 -9.89
CA ASN A 57 -19.96 -3.94 -8.54
C ASN A 57 -18.44 -3.92 -8.36
N ARG A 58 -17.91 -2.79 -7.94
CA ARG A 58 -16.47 -2.57 -7.79
C ARG A 58 -16.19 -2.23 -6.34
N TYR A 59 -15.58 -3.19 -5.65
CA TYR A 59 -15.24 -3.06 -4.24
C TYR A 59 -13.98 -2.23 -4.06
N PHE A 60 -13.92 -1.44 -2.99
CA PHE A 60 -12.74 -0.67 -2.59
C PHE A 60 -12.70 -0.52 -1.06
N LEU A 61 -11.54 -0.14 -0.54
CA LEU A 61 -11.38 0.18 0.89
C LEU A 61 -11.52 1.69 1.08
N GLN A 62 -12.44 2.08 1.94
CA GLN A 62 -12.63 3.45 2.39
C GLN A 62 -11.95 3.65 3.73
N ASP A 63 -11.31 4.81 3.92
CA ASP A 63 -10.61 5.19 5.15
C ASP A 63 -9.53 4.21 5.64
N ALA A 64 -8.97 3.42 4.73
CA ALA A 64 -7.83 2.58 5.02
C ALA A 64 -6.54 3.42 5.12
N SER A 65 -5.64 3.02 6.00
CA SER A 65 -4.31 3.62 6.15
C SER A 65 -3.25 2.53 6.31
N PHE A 66 -2.25 2.59 5.45
CA PHE A 66 -1.16 1.61 5.42
C PHE A 66 0.18 2.33 5.39
N LEU A 67 1.10 1.91 6.24
CA LEU A 67 2.52 2.26 6.10
C LEU A 67 3.22 1.17 5.30
N VAL A 68 3.82 1.55 4.18
CA VAL A 68 4.55 0.61 3.32
C VAL A 68 6.05 0.88 3.44
N GLY A 69 6.81 -0.15 3.76
CA GLY A 69 8.26 -0.15 3.73
C GLY A 69 8.79 -0.99 2.59
N LEU A 70 9.85 -0.53 1.95
CA LEU A 70 10.61 -1.27 0.94
C LEU A 70 12.05 -1.44 1.42
N SER A 71 12.61 -2.62 1.23
CA SER A 71 14.00 -2.93 1.55
C SER A 71 14.69 -3.58 0.35
N ALA A 72 15.94 -3.22 0.13
CA ALA A 72 16.83 -3.81 -0.87
C ALA A 72 18.28 -3.70 -0.41
N ASP A 73 19.14 -4.59 -0.92
CA ASP A 73 20.59 -4.51 -0.70
C ASP A 73 21.21 -3.35 -1.50
N ASP A 74 20.60 -2.98 -2.63
CA ASP A 74 21.01 -1.83 -3.45
C ASP A 74 20.39 -0.52 -2.93
N GLN A 75 21.15 0.21 -2.12
CA GLN A 75 20.74 1.50 -1.59
C GLN A 75 20.42 2.52 -2.70
N ARG A 76 21.17 2.51 -3.81
CA ARG A 76 20.91 3.42 -4.94
C ARG A 76 19.56 3.18 -5.59
N LEU A 77 19.09 1.92 -5.59
CA LEU A 77 17.74 1.60 -6.04
C LEU A 77 16.70 2.24 -5.12
N LEU A 78 16.86 2.12 -3.79
CA LEU A 78 15.95 2.74 -2.81
C LEU A 78 15.94 4.27 -2.93
N GLU A 79 17.08 4.92 -3.05
CA GLU A 79 17.18 6.37 -3.26
C GLU A 79 16.46 6.82 -4.54
N ARG A 80 16.58 6.06 -5.63
CA ARG A 80 15.88 6.36 -6.89
C ARG A 80 14.37 6.20 -6.76
N LEU A 81 13.90 5.15 -6.10
CA LEU A 81 12.47 4.92 -5.84
C LEU A 81 11.90 6.01 -4.93
N TYR A 82 12.64 6.37 -3.89
CA TYR A 82 12.30 7.45 -2.99
C TYR A 82 12.14 8.78 -3.73
N GLY A 83 13.11 9.15 -4.56
CA GLY A 83 13.04 10.36 -5.40
C GLY A 83 11.87 10.32 -6.40
N ALA A 84 11.54 9.14 -6.96
CA ALA A 84 10.42 8.98 -7.87
C ALA A 84 9.05 9.13 -7.16
N LEU A 85 8.94 8.73 -5.90
CA LEU A 85 7.74 8.95 -5.08
C LEU A 85 7.59 10.42 -4.66
N ALA A 86 8.70 11.10 -4.39
CA ALA A 86 8.70 12.53 -4.05
C ALA A 86 8.29 13.42 -5.24
N SER A 87 8.65 13.01 -6.46
CA SER A 87 8.36 13.76 -7.68
C SER A 87 7.90 12.81 -8.80
N PRO A 88 6.69 12.26 -8.70
CA PRO A 88 6.19 11.31 -9.67
C PRO A 88 5.88 11.97 -11.01
N VAL A 89 6.28 11.31 -12.12
CA VAL A 89 5.99 11.77 -13.49
C VAL A 89 4.49 11.68 -13.80
N TRP A 90 3.82 10.69 -13.22
CA TRP A 90 2.39 10.47 -13.40
C TRP A 90 1.65 10.62 -12.07
N GLN A 91 0.45 11.15 -12.13
CA GLN A 91 -0.41 11.21 -10.95
C GLN A 91 -0.61 9.80 -10.36
N LEU A 92 -0.33 9.67 -9.07
CA LEU A 92 -0.52 8.41 -8.35
C LEU A 92 -1.98 8.22 -7.97
N TYR A 93 -2.44 6.97 -8.04
CA TYR A 93 -3.80 6.59 -7.65
C TYR A 93 -3.83 5.14 -7.14
N LEU A 94 -4.81 4.85 -6.30
CA LEU A 94 -4.96 3.56 -5.61
C LEU A 94 -5.90 2.63 -6.39
N GLY A 95 -5.35 1.94 -7.40
CA GLY A 95 -6.08 1.02 -8.28
C GLY A 95 -6.85 1.68 -9.41
N ARG A 96 -7.57 2.78 -9.17
CA ARG A 96 -8.32 3.52 -10.19
C ARG A 96 -7.95 5.00 -10.17
N LYS A 97 -8.00 5.64 -11.32
CA LYS A 97 -7.67 7.08 -11.46
C LYS A 97 -8.49 8.01 -10.57
N GLY A 98 -9.72 7.63 -10.22
CA GLY A 98 -10.58 8.39 -9.31
C GLY A 98 -10.22 8.23 -7.82
N TYR A 99 -9.37 7.28 -7.45
CA TYR A 99 -8.95 7.03 -6.06
C TYR A 99 -7.57 7.61 -5.81
N VAL A 100 -7.52 8.91 -5.63
CA VAL A 100 -6.30 9.63 -5.30
C VAL A 100 -6.00 9.44 -3.81
N PRO A 101 -4.75 9.17 -3.43
CA PRO A 101 -4.37 9.16 -2.01
C PRO A 101 -4.73 10.47 -1.33
N SER A 102 -5.32 10.42 -0.13
CA SER A 102 -5.67 11.61 0.65
C SER A 102 -4.45 12.34 1.23
N VAL A 103 -3.34 11.62 1.32
CA VAL A 103 -2.01 12.15 1.69
C VAL A 103 -0.99 11.69 0.66
N PRO A 104 0.09 12.42 0.42
CA PRO A 104 1.15 11.97 -0.47
C PRO A 104 1.70 10.62 -0.01
N PRO A 105 1.87 9.62 -0.92
CA PRO A 105 2.45 8.32 -0.57
C PRO A 105 3.98 8.39 -0.41
N TYR A 106 4.48 9.54 -0.01
CA TYR A 106 5.88 9.86 0.17
C TYR A 106 6.05 10.45 1.56
N LEU A 107 7.02 9.93 2.30
CA LEU A 107 7.38 10.41 3.63
C LEU A 107 8.73 11.14 3.50
N SER A 108 8.79 12.42 3.87
CA SER A 108 10.01 13.24 3.74
C SER A 108 11.22 12.72 4.55
N ASP A 109 10.96 11.91 5.56
CA ASP A 109 11.92 11.22 6.44
C ASP A 109 11.93 9.70 6.24
N GLY A 110 11.35 9.20 5.15
CA GLY A 110 11.11 7.78 4.90
C GLY A 110 12.34 6.97 4.45
N LEU A 111 13.44 7.62 4.07
CA LEU A 111 14.67 6.91 3.72
C LEU A 111 15.53 6.72 4.97
N VAL A 112 15.51 5.52 5.54
CA VAL A 112 16.15 5.19 6.80
C VAL A 112 17.12 4.02 6.67
N HIS A 113 18.22 4.04 7.44
CA HIS A 113 19.20 2.95 7.53
C HIS A 113 18.81 1.98 8.66
N ARG A 114 17.72 1.25 8.47
CA ARG A 114 17.20 0.26 9.43
C ARG A 114 16.61 -0.92 8.68
N ASP A 115 16.59 -2.07 9.32
CA ASP A 115 15.85 -3.22 8.82
C ASP A 115 14.35 -2.92 8.73
N LEU A 116 13.67 -3.63 7.83
CA LEU A 116 12.28 -3.38 7.46
C LEU A 116 11.31 -3.39 8.66
N VAL A 117 11.41 -4.41 9.53
CA VAL A 117 10.52 -4.53 10.69
C VAL A 117 10.75 -3.43 11.71
N PRO A 118 11.99 -3.13 12.17
CA PRO A 118 12.26 -1.99 13.04
C PRO A 118 11.88 -0.65 12.43
N ALA A 119 12.00 -0.47 11.12
CA ALA A 119 11.59 0.76 10.44
C ALA A 119 10.05 0.94 10.50
N LEU A 120 9.29 -0.12 10.19
CA LEU A 120 7.83 -0.10 10.27
C LEU A 120 7.32 0.08 11.71
N ALA A 121 7.96 -0.58 12.68
CA ALA A 121 7.58 -0.48 14.09
C ALA A 121 7.88 0.90 14.69
N GLY A 122 9.03 1.48 14.32
CA GLY A 122 9.51 2.75 14.87
C GLY A 122 8.90 4.01 14.25
N TYR A 123 8.22 3.90 13.09
CA TYR A 123 7.55 5.05 12.49
C TYR A 123 6.30 5.43 13.27
N PRO A 124 6.01 6.74 13.50
CA PRO A 124 4.87 7.17 14.28
C PRO A 124 3.55 6.53 13.86
N TRP A 125 2.72 6.20 14.83
CA TRP A 125 1.41 5.58 14.62
C TRP A 125 0.35 6.68 14.59
N ALA A 126 -0.46 6.69 13.56
CA ALA A 126 -1.35 7.83 13.30
C ALA A 126 -2.42 8.03 14.39
N ASP A 127 -2.91 6.96 15.09
CA ASP A 127 -4.09 7.11 15.94
C ASP A 127 -4.08 6.34 17.29
N ARG A 128 -3.12 5.43 17.56
CA ARG A 128 -3.22 4.57 18.78
C ARG A 128 -1.85 4.08 19.26
N ALA A 129 -1.27 4.78 20.22
CA ALA A 129 0.00 4.40 20.84
C ALA A 129 -0.01 3.00 21.51
N ASP A 130 -1.18 2.51 21.94
CA ASP A 130 -1.35 1.24 22.67
C ASP A 130 -2.03 0.14 21.81
N ALA A 131 -2.21 0.38 20.51
CA ALA A 131 -2.85 -0.59 19.65
C ALA A 131 -1.88 -1.67 19.16
N THR A 132 -2.42 -2.85 18.94
CA THR A 132 -1.74 -3.91 18.20
C THR A 132 -2.21 -3.82 16.74
N VAL A 133 -1.28 -3.75 15.80
CA VAL A 133 -1.57 -3.68 14.37
C VAL A 133 -0.98 -4.86 13.62
N ARG A 134 -1.67 -5.24 12.55
CA ARG A 134 -1.22 -6.29 11.65
C ARG A 134 -0.14 -5.75 10.73
N VAL A 135 0.94 -6.53 10.59
CA VAL A 135 1.99 -6.31 9.60
C VAL A 135 2.09 -7.50 8.68
N VAL A 136 2.18 -7.26 7.39
CA VAL A 136 2.42 -8.27 6.36
C VAL A 136 3.83 -8.04 5.84
N LEU A 137 4.67 -9.06 5.92
CA LEU A 137 6.08 -9.01 5.54
C LEU A 137 6.35 -10.00 4.41
N GLU A 138 7.09 -9.59 3.41
CA GLU A 138 7.65 -10.53 2.45
C GLU A 138 8.80 -11.30 3.08
N GLU A 139 8.81 -12.63 2.83
CA GLU A 139 9.80 -13.56 3.32
C GLU A 139 10.50 -14.27 2.17
N THR A 140 11.79 -14.52 2.34
CA THR A 140 12.58 -15.35 1.41
C THR A 140 12.47 -16.83 1.75
N ASP A 141 12.29 -17.15 3.05
CA ASP A 141 12.11 -18.52 3.52
C ASP A 141 10.61 -18.88 3.49
N PRO A 142 10.23 -19.98 2.81
CA PRO A 142 8.84 -20.45 2.80
C PRO A 142 8.37 -21.03 4.14
N LEU A 143 9.28 -21.32 5.07
CA LEU A 143 8.93 -21.94 6.34
C LEU A 143 8.07 -21.01 7.22
N GLY A 144 6.84 -21.42 7.49
CA GLY A 144 5.90 -20.64 8.30
C GLY A 144 5.29 -19.43 7.56
N ALA A 145 5.48 -19.33 6.24
CA ALA A 145 4.97 -18.24 5.43
C ALA A 145 3.89 -18.71 4.44
N GLU A 146 2.95 -17.82 4.11
CA GLU A 146 1.88 -18.08 3.15
C GLU A 146 2.35 -17.81 1.72
N PRO A 147 2.13 -18.73 0.76
CA PRO A 147 2.44 -18.48 -0.65
C PRO A 147 1.46 -17.52 -1.29
N ARG A 148 1.97 -16.58 -2.10
CA ARG A 148 1.22 -15.68 -2.97
C ARG A 148 1.72 -15.83 -4.41
N MET A 149 0.82 -15.90 -5.38
CA MET A 149 1.14 -16.04 -6.81
C MET A 149 0.97 -14.69 -7.53
N ASP A 150 1.60 -13.64 -7.01
CA ASP A 150 1.39 -12.27 -7.46
C ASP A 150 2.70 -11.49 -7.71
N GLN A 151 3.87 -12.14 -7.62
CA GLN A 151 5.13 -11.52 -7.98
C GLN A 151 5.23 -11.35 -9.50
N PRO A 152 5.32 -10.12 -10.03
CA PRO A 152 5.35 -9.91 -11.47
C PRO A 152 6.70 -10.38 -12.05
N VAL A 153 6.62 -11.32 -12.99
CA VAL A 153 7.80 -11.85 -13.71
C VAL A 153 7.83 -11.30 -15.15
N ASP A 154 6.70 -11.31 -15.82
CA ASP A 154 6.56 -10.88 -17.21
C ASP A 154 5.14 -10.35 -17.43
N TYR A 155 5.00 -9.04 -17.58
CA TYR A 155 3.69 -8.40 -17.79
C TYR A 155 3.11 -8.67 -19.18
N GLU A 156 3.93 -8.82 -20.21
CA GLU A 156 3.44 -9.08 -21.57
C GLU A 156 2.77 -10.44 -21.65
N ARG A 157 3.40 -11.44 -21.03
CA ARG A 157 2.88 -12.81 -20.98
C ARG A 157 2.00 -13.08 -19.77
N ARG A 158 1.71 -12.07 -18.94
CA ARG A 158 0.95 -12.18 -17.69
C ARG A 158 1.45 -13.31 -16.78
N ARG A 159 2.77 -13.44 -16.67
CA ARG A 159 3.42 -14.44 -15.81
C ARG A 159 3.71 -13.84 -14.44
N PHE A 160 3.23 -14.55 -13.43
CA PHE A 160 3.48 -14.22 -12.04
C PHE A 160 4.22 -15.36 -11.37
N GLY A 161 5.19 -15.02 -10.53
CA GLY A 161 5.94 -15.95 -9.69
C GLY A 161 5.32 -16.06 -8.30
N ARG A 162 5.88 -16.97 -7.54
CA ARG A 162 5.52 -17.16 -6.14
C ARG A 162 6.40 -16.28 -5.27
N ARG A 163 5.78 -15.59 -4.34
CA ARG A 163 6.43 -14.98 -3.17
C ARG A 163 5.79 -15.51 -1.90
N TYR A 164 6.46 -15.32 -0.79
CA TYR A 164 5.97 -15.76 0.51
C TYR A 164 5.73 -14.55 1.39
N VAL A 165 4.69 -14.60 2.21
CA VAL A 165 4.36 -13.54 3.14
C VAL A 165 4.09 -14.12 4.53
N ARG A 166 4.55 -13.41 5.57
CA ARG A 166 4.26 -13.70 6.96
C ARG A 166 3.42 -12.58 7.54
N ILE A 167 2.44 -12.95 8.34
CA ILE A 167 1.57 -12.00 9.04
C ILE A 167 1.99 -11.99 10.50
N GLU A 168 2.32 -10.82 11.00
CA GLU A 168 2.69 -10.59 12.39
C GLU A 168 1.81 -9.51 13.02
N MET A 169 1.77 -9.51 14.36
CA MET A 169 1.12 -8.47 15.13
C MET A 169 2.19 -7.65 15.83
N LEU A 170 2.26 -6.36 15.54
CA LEU A 170 3.13 -5.41 16.22
C LEU A 170 2.33 -4.65 17.27
N SER A 171 2.88 -4.61 18.49
CA SER A 171 2.36 -3.73 19.55
C SER A 171 2.99 -2.36 19.42
N GLY A 172 2.19 -1.32 19.52
CA GLY A 172 2.65 0.07 19.48
C GLY A 172 3.58 0.40 20.65
N PRO A 173 4.40 1.43 20.50
CA PRO A 173 5.19 1.93 21.62
C PRO A 173 4.23 2.34 22.74
N ARG A 174 4.37 1.71 23.91
CA ARG A 174 3.65 2.17 25.12
C ARG A 174 4.07 3.61 25.39
N THR A 175 3.17 4.55 25.23
CA THR A 175 3.34 5.88 25.77
C THR A 175 3.24 5.73 27.29
N LEU A 176 4.38 5.73 27.97
CA LEU A 176 4.38 5.93 29.42
C LEU A 176 3.78 7.32 29.62
N LEU A 177 2.49 7.38 29.93
CA LEU A 177 1.88 8.59 30.45
C LEU A 177 2.69 8.98 31.67
N GLY A 178 3.49 10.02 31.54
CA GLY A 178 4.34 10.54 32.56
C GLY A 178 3.53 10.74 33.85
N GLY A 179 4.00 10.13 34.90
CA GLY A 179 3.42 10.31 36.22
C GLY A 179 3.29 11.80 36.49
N GLY A 180 2.07 12.21 36.84
CA GLY A 180 1.77 13.59 37.19
C GLY A 180 2.76 14.10 38.23
N ALA A 181 3.50 15.13 37.86
CA ALA A 181 4.20 15.94 38.82
C ALA A 181 3.14 16.49 39.76
N ARG A 182 3.16 16.03 41.01
CA ARG A 182 2.43 16.68 42.12
C ARG A 182 2.98 18.09 42.20
N VAL A 183 2.18 19.04 41.77
CA VAL A 183 2.41 20.45 42.11
C VAL A 183 2.25 20.52 43.62
N SER A 184 3.35 20.69 44.37
CA SER A 184 3.33 21.07 45.74
C SER A 184 2.81 22.50 45.82
N GLU A 185 1.63 22.66 46.46
CA GLU A 185 1.14 23.98 46.85
C GLU A 185 2.18 24.66 47.75
N PRO A 186 2.44 25.95 47.57
CA PRO A 186 3.25 26.71 48.49
C PRO A 186 2.45 27.00 49.77
N ASP A 187 2.94 26.58 50.90
CA ASP A 187 2.52 27.06 52.24
C ASP A 187 2.60 28.59 52.23
N THR A 188 1.47 29.22 52.46
CA THR A 188 1.40 30.67 52.73
C THR A 188 1.32 30.91 54.24
N PRO A 189 2.07 31.86 54.80
CA PRO A 189 2.15 32.14 56.24
C PRO A 189 0.90 32.77 56.84
#